data_2df7710ab3b7f31ff8db50b1a276a573
#
_entry.id   2df7710ab3b7f31ff8db50b1a276a573
#
_cell.length_a   1.000
_cell.length_b   1.000
_cell.length_c   1.000
_cell.angle_alpha   90.00
_cell.angle_beta   90.00
_cell.angle_gamma   90.00
#
_symmetry.space_group_name_H-M   'P 1'
#
loop_
_entity.id
_entity.type
_entity.pdbx_description
1 polymer ?
#
loop_
_entity_poly.entity_id
_entity_poly.type
_entity_poly.pdbx_seq_one_letter_code
_entity_poly.pdbx_strand_id
1 'polypeptide(L)'
;MKFGYFCNTTNWTHKPYHKLLDETKQITEYCDQNSWNSIWFTEHHFNHEGMESCTNPLMLGADAAARTKNIRIGQAANVITFHNPIRLAEDIATFC
;
A
#
# COMPACT_ATOMS: atom_id res chain seq x y z
N MET A 1 4.91 -23.09 2.27
CA MET A 1 4.78 -21.91 3.14
C MET A 1 4.37 -20.73 2.26
N LYS A 2 3.55 -19.79 2.80
CA LYS A 2 3.13 -18.60 2.05
C LYS A 2 3.79 -17.38 2.69
N PHE A 3 4.36 -16.50 1.85
CA PHE A 3 5.02 -15.26 2.30
C PHE A 3 4.19 -14.06 1.87
N GLY A 4 4.09 -13.07 2.75
CA GLY A 4 3.54 -11.76 2.44
C GLY A 4 4.58 -10.68 2.72
N TYR A 5 4.52 -9.59 1.97
CA TYR A 5 5.33 -8.40 2.20
C TYR A 5 4.50 -7.34 2.93
N PHE A 6 5.03 -6.81 4.02
CA PHE A 6 4.43 -5.71 4.77
C PHE A 6 5.12 -4.40 4.36
N CYS A 7 4.41 -3.59 3.57
CA CYS A 7 4.93 -2.36 2.99
C CYS A 7 4.58 -1.16 3.87
N ASN A 8 5.51 -0.73 4.69
CA ASN A 8 5.33 0.39 5.60
C ASN A 8 5.62 1.76 4.97
N THR A 9 6.04 1.81 3.71
CA THR A 9 6.41 3.04 2.99
C THR A 9 7.34 3.97 3.79
N THR A 10 8.30 3.38 4.50
CA THR A 10 9.21 4.08 5.42
C THR A 10 10.23 4.91 4.64
N ASN A 11 10.46 6.15 5.06
CA ASN A 11 11.33 7.10 4.39
C ASN A 11 12.42 7.69 5.33
N TRP A 12 13.26 6.83 5.87
CA TRP A 12 14.34 7.20 6.79
C TRP A 12 15.33 8.23 6.23
N THR A 13 15.49 8.29 4.93
CA THR A 13 16.45 9.14 4.25
C THR A 13 15.82 10.41 3.67
N HIS A 14 14.57 10.69 4.00
CA HIS A 14 13.81 11.84 3.52
C HIS A 14 13.88 12.03 1.99
N LYS A 15 13.78 10.92 1.23
CA LYS A 15 13.72 10.95 -0.22
C LYS A 15 12.50 11.74 -0.70
N PRO A 16 12.57 12.36 -1.88
CA PRO A 16 11.37 12.89 -2.53
C PRO A 16 10.29 11.82 -2.68
N TYR A 17 9.03 12.18 -2.45
CA TYR A 17 7.92 11.22 -2.36
C TYR A 17 7.76 10.37 -3.63
N HIS A 18 7.99 10.94 -4.81
CA HIS A 18 7.94 10.17 -6.07
C HIS A 18 8.96 9.01 -6.10
N LYS A 19 10.13 9.18 -5.49
CA LYS A 19 11.14 8.12 -5.37
C LYS A 19 10.65 6.97 -4.49
N LEU A 20 10.00 7.31 -3.38
CA LEU A 20 9.39 6.33 -2.49
C LEU A 20 8.29 5.53 -3.20
N LEU A 21 7.45 6.21 -3.99
CA LEU A 21 6.43 5.56 -4.80
C LEU A 21 7.04 4.64 -5.85
N ASP A 22 8.10 5.06 -6.52
CA ASP A 22 8.79 4.23 -7.52
C ASP A 22 9.39 2.96 -6.89
N GLU A 23 10.00 3.07 -5.71
CA GLU A 23 10.49 1.92 -4.96
C GLU A 23 9.35 0.98 -4.54
N THR A 24 8.23 1.53 -4.10
CA THR A 24 7.04 0.76 -3.72
C THR A 24 6.48 -0.03 -4.92
N LYS A 25 6.45 0.59 -6.09
CA LYS A 25 6.05 -0.08 -7.35
C LYS A 25 6.98 -1.23 -7.70
N GLN A 26 8.29 -0.98 -7.66
CA GLN A 26 9.30 -2.01 -7.95
C GLN A 26 9.21 -3.21 -7.01
N ILE A 27 9.04 -2.96 -5.72
CA ILE A 27 8.86 -4.02 -4.72
C ILE A 27 7.57 -4.80 -4.99
N THR A 28 6.48 -4.12 -5.31
CA THR A 28 5.19 -4.74 -5.61
C THR A 28 5.29 -5.67 -6.82
N GLU A 29 5.88 -5.20 -7.92
CA GLU A 29 6.09 -5.99 -9.13
C GLU A 29 7.04 -7.16 -8.88
N TYR A 30 8.11 -6.94 -8.11
CA TYR A 30 9.04 -8.01 -7.72
C TYR A 30 8.33 -9.11 -6.92
N CYS A 31 7.49 -8.74 -5.96
CA CYS A 31 6.73 -9.71 -5.16
C CYS A 31 5.78 -10.54 -6.04
N ASP A 32 5.08 -9.90 -6.98
CA ASP A 32 4.18 -10.60 -7.91
C ASP A 32 4.95 -11.58 -8.81
N GLN A 33 6.07 -11.13 -9.41
CA GLN A 33 6.91 -11.93 -10.30
C GLN A 33 7.57 -13.11 -9.59
N ASN A 34 7.83 -13.00 -8.29
CA ASN A 34 8.47 -14.05 -7.49
C ASN A 34 7.47 -14.87 -6.65
N SER A 35 6.21 -14.86 -7.02
CA SER A 35 5.14 -15.70 -6.43
C SER A 35 4.94 -15.49 -4.92
N TRP A 36 5.14 -14.27 -4.44
CA TRP A 36 4.73 -13.93 -3.09
C TRP A 36 3.21 -13.97 -2.98
N ASN A 37 2.71 -14.39 -1.83
CA ASN A 37 1.27 -14.59 -1.65
C ASN A 37 0.48 -13.27 -1.54
N SER A 38 1.08 -12.27 -0.90
CA SER A 38 0.39 -11.01 -0.62
C SER A 38 1.34 -9.84 -0.38
N ILE A 39 0.84 -8.63 -0.61
CA ILE A 39 1.45 -7.38 -0.18
C ILE A 39 0.43 -6.59 0.64
N TRP A 40 0.89 -5.92 1.70
CA TRP A 40 0.04 -5.19 2.65
C TRP A 40 0.55 -3.78 2.82
N PHE A 41 -0.30 -2.79 2.54
CA PHE A 41 0.01 -1.38 2.71
C PHE A 41 -0.53 -0.87 4.04
N THR A 42 0.25 -0.02 4.71
CA THR A 42 -0.13 0.63 5.97
C THR A 42 -0.77 1.99 5.72
N GLU A 43 -1.49 2.52 6.71
CA GLU A 43 -2.00 3.90 6.69
C GLU A 43 -1.40 4.67 7.87
N HIS A 44 -0.72 5.78 7.58
CA HIS A 44 -0.09 6.65 8.56
C HIS A 44 -0.37 8.12 8.23
N HIS A 45 -0.71 8.89 9.26
CA HIS A 45 -1.02 10.30 9.15
C HIS A 45 -0.16 11.13 10.10
N PHE A 46 0.20 12.34 9.65
CA PHE A 46 0.86 13.36 10.47
C PHE A 46 2.16 12.92 11.16
N ASN A 47 2.88 11.97 10.57
CA ASN A 47 4.20 11.61 11.05
C ASN A 47 5.16 12.79 10.80
N HIS A 48 5.50 13.52 11.84
CA HIS A 48 6.28 14.77 11.76
C HIS A 48 7.73 14.53 11.31
N GLU A 49 8.24 13.32 11.47
CA GLU A 49 9.56 12.93 11.00
C GLU A 49 9.55 12.44 9.54
N GLY A 50 8.37 12.30 8.94
CA GLY A 50 8.21 11.87 7.56
C GLY A 50 8.60 10.41 7.30
N MET A 51 8.78 9.62 8.37
CA MET A 51 9.29 8.25 8.25
C MET A 51 8.28 7.27 7.68
N GLU A 52 7.00 7.49 7.94
CA GLU A 52 5.89 6.65 7.46
C GLU A 52 4.96 7.52 6.62
N SER A 53 4.91 7.25 5.34
CA SER A 53 4.42 8.23 4.35
C SER A 53 3.16 7.83 3.60
N CYS A 54 2.56 6.67 3.89
CA CYS A 54 1.35 6.24 3.21
C CYS A 54 0.11 6.79 3.90
N THR A 55 -0.56 7.75 3.28
CA THR A 55 -1.80 8.33 3.79
C THR A 55 -3.06 7.70 3.21
N ASN A 56 -2.94 6.88 2.15
CA ASN A 56 -4.07 6.21 1.53
C ASN A 56 -3.66 4.84 0.95
N PRO A 57 -3.75 3.77 1.73
CA PRO A 57 -3.37 2.44 1.30
C PRO A 57 -4.27 1.86 0.20
N LEU A 58 -5.53 2.32 0.08
CA LEU A 58 -6.41 1.91 -1.01
C LEU A 58 -5.92 2.43 -2.36
N MET A 59 -5.45 3.67 -2.43
CA MET A 59 -4.88 4.21 -3.67
C MET A 59 -3.60 3.48 -4.08
N LEU A 60 -2.72 3.18 -3.13
CA LEU A 60 -1.53 2.35 -3.41
C LEU A 60 -1.93 0.94 -3.85
N GLY A 61 -2.96 0.37 -3.21
CA GLY A 61 -3.51 -0.92 -3.60
C GLY A 61 -4.07 -0.92 -5.02
N ALA A 62 -4.78 0.12 -5.43
CA ALA A 62 -5.30 0.26 -6.79
C ALA A 62 -4.17 0.37 -7.84
N ASP A 63 -3.13 1.16 -7.55
CA ASP A 63 -1.93 1.22 -8.41
C ASP A 63 -1.22 -0.14 -8.49
N ALA A 64 -1.10 -0.84 -7.36
CA ALA A 64 -0.53 -2.19 -7.30
C ALA A 64 -1.36 -3.19 -8.12
N ALA A 65 -2.69 -3.17 -8.01
CA ALA A 65 -3.58 -4.03 -8.77
C ALA A 65 -3.47 -3.81 -10.28
N ALA A 66 -3.28 -2.57 -10.73
CA ALA A 66 -3.07 -2.25 -12.14
C ALA A 66 -1.75 -2.79 -12.72
N ARG A 67 -0.77 -3.11 -11.87
CA ARG A 67 0.60 -3.54 -12.25
C ARG A 67 0.85 -5.03 -12.06
N THR A 68 0.03 -5.70 -11.28
CA THR A 68 0.23 -7.10 -10.87
C THR A 68 -0.87 -8.00 -11.41
N LYS A 69 -0.65 -9.32 -11.33
CA LYS A 69 -1.59 -10.31 -11.88
C LYS A 69 -2.02 -11.36 -10.86
N ASN A 70 -1.18 -11.69 -9.90
CA ASN A 70 -1.35 -12.86 -9.06
C ASN A 70 -1.33 -12.56 -7.56
N ILE A 71 -0.56 -11.54 -7.14
CA ILE A 71 -0.38 -11.20 -5.74
C ILE A 71 -1.69 -10.66 -5.14
N ARG A 72 -2.01 -11.08 -3.93
CA ARG A 72 -3.13 -10.52 -3.16
C ARG A 72 -2.70 -9.20 -2.53
N ILE A 73 -3.57 -8.21 -2.61
CA ILE A 73 -3.31 -6.88 -2.09
C ILE A 73 -4.23 -6.63 -0.90
N GLY A 74 -3.66 -6.17 0.20
CA GLY A 74 -4.39 -5.86 1.42
C GLY A 74 -3.96 -4.54 2.05
N GLN A 75 -4.74 -4.07 3.00
CA GLN A 75 -4.44 -2.91 3.82
C GLN A 75 -4.27 -3.36 5.28
N ALA A 76 -3.23 -2.89 5.94
CA ALA A 76 -2.95 -3.23 7.31
C ALA A 76 -2.53 -1.98 8.13
N ALA A 77 -3.51 -1.15 8.39
CA ALA A 77 -4.94 -1.25 8.09
C ALA A 77 -5.46 0.03 7.42
N ASN A 78 -6.76 0.08 7.09
CA ASN A 78 -7.43 1.36 6.88
C ASN A 78 -7.85 1.95 8.22
N VAL A 79 -7.48 3.19 8.50
CA VAL A 79 -7.88 3.92 9.71
C VAL A 79 -9.30 4.43 9.52
N ILE A 80 -10.29 3.60 9.82
CA ILE A 80 -11.71 3.83 9.50
C ILE A 80 -12.28 5.13 10.07
N THR A 81 -11.70 5.66 11.14
CA THR A 81 -12.13 6.92 11.75
C THR A 81 -11.87 8.16 10.88
N PHE A 82 -11.00 8.04 9.89
CA PHE A 82 -10.75 9.11 8.90
C PHE A 82 -11.62 9.02 7.65
N HIS A 83 -12.45 7.99 7.54
CA HIS A 83 -13.24 7.75 6.35
C HIS A 83 -14.74 7.90 6.61
N ASN A 84 -15.47 8.40 5.63
CA ASN A 84 -16.90 8.19 5.60
C ASN A 84 -17.17 6.70 5.32
N PRO A 85 -17.93 5.98 6.16
CA PRO A 85 -18.07 4.53 6.05
C PRO A 85 -18.74 4.08 4.75
N ILE A 86 -19.68 4.86 4.23
CA ILE A 86 -20.33 4.54 2.95
C ILE A 86 -19.32 4.67 1.81
N ARG A 87 -18.56 5.77 1.80
CA ARG A 87 -17.54 6.00 0.77
C ARG A 87 -16.45 4.96 0.81
N LEU A 88 -15.97 4.60 1.99
CA LEU A 88 -14.96 3.56 2.15
C LEU A 88 -15.46 2.21 1.62
N ALA A 89 -16.73 1.87 1.89
CA ALA A 89 -17.32 0.63 1.37
C ALA A 89 -17.41 0.63 -0.16
N GLU A 90 -17.78 1.75 -0.78
CA GLU A 90 -17.81 1.91 -2.24
C GLU A 90 -16.40 1.80 -2.85
N ASP A 91 -15.41 2.44 -2.24
CA ASP A 91 -14.03 2.41 -2.70
C ASP A 91 -13.45 0.98 -2.61
N ILE A 92 -13.71 0.26 -1.51
CA ILE A 92 -13.32 -1.14 -1.35
C ILE A 92 -14.03 -2.03 -2.39
N ALA A 93 -15.32 -1.85 -2.58
CA ALA A 93 -16.08 -2.64 -3.58
C ALA A 93 -15.59 -2.39 -5.02
N THR A 94 -15.13 -1.19 -5.32
CA THR A 94 -14.54 -0.84 -6.63
C THR A 94 -13.16 -1.46 -6.80
N PHE A 95 -12.41 -1.59 -5.71
CA PHE A 95 -11.07 -2.15 -5.69
C PHE A 95 -11.07 -3.68 -5.81
N CYS A 96 -12.03 -4.36 -5.19
CA CYS A 96 -12.17 -5.82 -5.21
C CYS A 96 -12.89 -6.33 -6.46
#